data_23695f33bdc228a737dc02f54d241ff1
#
_entry.id   23695f33bdc228a737dc02f54d241ff1
#
_cell.length_a   1.000
_cell.length_b   1.000
_cell.length_c   1.000
_cell.angle_alpha   90.00
_cell.angle_beta   90.00
_cell.angle_gamma   90.00
#
_symmetry.space_group_name_H-M   'P 1'
#
loop_
_entity.id
_entity.type
_entity.pdbx_description
1 polymer ?
#
loop_
_entity_poly.entity_id
_entity_poly.type
_entity_poly.pdbx_seq_one_letter_code
_entity_poly.pdbx_strand_id
1 'polypeptide(L)'
;MRKFKATIAVVGLLAAVAIDTVKAAEKIVFPAPGGQQTVLSVHGATDLSAMEPLIRDFQTLAPNVTIEYSEYVTNDLFDGTSRECNERQGTMDLVLSSSVDQLVKLVNDGCGTNYRSPLTLRLPSWTRWRDEIFGFTFEPAVIVFNRDLVPPEDVPRTRVELLNLLRSKPEKYSGKIGSYDIAQSGIGYLFASYDARGTAILGRLLEAFGRADLVVKCCSSDLLADLSTGRLAIGYNLIGSYAVGAQRRGAHIGIVIPRDYTIVLSRAAFIPRSTRNPATAFWFLDYLLSDQGQKKGREASFFFSFEGTLPEEVDGPLWLSTSGLLRPITIGPELLAVQDRAKRQRLLSEWHRSTQPDGNVP
;
A
#
# COMPACT_ATOMS: atom_id res chain seq x y z
N MET A 1 27.59 -29.35 -69.54
CA MET A 1 27.78 -28.24 -68.62
C MET A 1 26.42 -27.84 -68.02
N ARG A 2 26.07 -28.34 -66.83
CA ARG A 2 24.79 -28.00 -66.09
C ARG A 2 25.12 -26.98 -65.04
N LYS A 3 24.50 -25.81 -65.12
CA LYS A 3 24.64 -24.72 -64.13
C LYS A 3 23.64 -24.99 -62.99
N PHE A 4 24.18 -25.23 -61.79
CA PHE A 4 23.38 -25.23 -60.54
C PHE A 4 23.13 -23.78 -60.10
N LYS A 5 21.85 -23.41 -59.96
CA LYS A 5 21.48 -22.18 -59.31
C LYS A 5 21.19 -22.51 -57.84
N ALA A 6 22.00 -22.00 -56.93
CA ALA A 6 21.76 -22.04 -55.50
C ALA A 6 20.77 -20.92 -55.10
N THR A 7 19.62 -21.28 -54.55
CA THR A 7 18.66 -20.34 -53.98
C THR A 7 18.93 -20.24 -52.49
N ILE A 8 19.41 -19.07 -52.04
CA ILE A 8 19.58 -18.77 -50.63
C ILE A 8 18.22 -18.34 -50.06
N ALA A 9 17.65 -19.13 -49.17
CA ALA A 9 16.47 -18.76 -48.37
C ALA A 9 16.92 -17.97 -47.13
N VAL A 10 16.61 -16.70 -47.07
CA VAL A 10 16.77 -15.88 -45.87
C VAL A 10 15.59 -16.12 -44.95
N VAL A 11 15.82 -16.87 -43.86
CA VAL A 11 14.84 -17.04 -42.79
C VAL A 11 14.96 -15.82 -41.88
N GLY A 12 14.05 -14.88 -41.99
CA GLY A 12 13.91 -13.74 -41.10
C GLY A 12 13.35 -14.20 -39.74
N LEU A 13 14.17 -14.16 -38.71
CA LEU A 13 13.75 -14.39 -37.31
C LEU A 13 13.03 -13.14 -36.81
N LEU A 14 11.70 -13.16 -36.84
CA LEU A 14 10.89 -12.14 -36.16
C LEU A 14 10.97 -12.38 -34.64
N ALA A 15 11.80 -11.64 -33.95
CA ALA A 15 11.76 -11.54 -32.49
C ALA A 15 10.46 -10.85 -32.10
N ALA A 16 9.50 -11.61 -31.60
CA ALA A 16 8.32 -11.05 -30.93
C ALA A 16 8.79 -10.39 -29.63
N VAL A 17 8.85 -9.06 -29.62
CA VAL A 17 8.96 -8.29 -28.40
C VAL A 17 7.65 -8.49 -27.65
N ALA A 18 7.68 -9.25 -26.56
CA ALA A 18 6.58 -9.31 -25.61
C ALA A 18 6.44 -7.90 -25.01
N ILE A 19 5.45 -7.16 -25.47
CA ILE A 19 5.03 -5.94 -24.80
C ILE A 19 4.29 -6.43 -23.56
N ASP A 20 4.93 -6.37 -22.40
CA ASP A 20 4.27 -6.51 -21.12
C ASP A 20 3.14 -5.47 -21.07
N THR A 21 1.94 -5.92 -21.32
CA THR A 21 0.74 -5.10 -21.17
C THR A 21 0.57 -4.85 -19.67
N VAL A 22 0.96 -3.66 -19.22
CA VAL A 22 0.54 -3.14 -17.91
C VAL A 22 -0.96 -3.39 -17.79
N LYS A 23 -1.34 -4.19 -16.80
CA LYS A 23 -2.75 -4.52 -16.57
C LYS A 23 -3.47 -3.19 -16.37
N ALA A 24 -4.34 -2.82 -17.31
CA ALA A 24 -5.08 -1.56 -17.24
C ALA A 24 -5.84 -1.54 -15.91
N ALA A 25 -5.69 -0.46 -15.16
CA ALA A 25 -6.44 -0.24 -13.94
C ALA A 25 -7.94 -0.31 -14.25
N GLU A 26 -8.71 -0.93 -13.38
CA GLU A 26 -10.16 -0.86 -13.47
C GLU A 26 -10.59 0.58 -13.18
N LYS A 27 -11.17 1.24 -14.18
CA LYS A 27 -11.66 2.61 -14.07
C LYS A 27 -13.15 2.59 -13.75
N ILE A 28 -13.51 3.18 -12.63
CA ILE A 28 -14.88 3.33 -12.19
C ILE A 28 -15.28 4.80 -12.28
N VAL A 29 -16.46 5.07 -12.86
CA VAL A 29 -16.99 6.42 -13.03
C VAL A 29 -18.11 6.67 -12.02
N PHE A 30 -17.98 7.74 -11.26
CA PHE A 30 -19.01 8.30 -10.38
C PHE A 30 -19.61 9.55 -11.05
N PRO A 31 -20.74 9.43 -11.75
CA PRO A 31 -21.36 10.55 -12.46
C PRO A 31 -21.72 11.68 -11.51
N ALA A 32 -21.61 12.91 -11.96
CA ALA A 32 -22.01 14.11 -11.23
C ALA A 32 -23.53 14.11 -10.97
N PRO A 33 -24.00 14.06 -9.72
CA PRO A 33 -25.43 14.00 -9.41
C PRO A 33 -26.21 15.26 -9.83
N GLY A 34 -25.55 16.41 -9.92
CA GLY A 34 -26.13 17.69 -10.34
C GLY A 34 -25.89 18.08 -11.81
N GLY A 35 -25.41 17.14 -12.62
CA GLY A 35 -25.01 17.39 -14.02
C GLY A 35 -23.52 17.77 -14.13
N GLN A 36 -22.86 17.15 -15.09
CA GLN A 36 -21.40 17.26 -15.24
C GLN A 36 -20.97 18.64 -15.73
N GLN A 37 -20.10 19.32 -14.98
CA GLN A 37 -19.35 20.50 -15.40
C GLN A 37 -17.85 20.23 -15.46
N THR A 38 -17.35 19.33 -14.59
CA THR A 38 -15.93 18.99 -14.47
C THR A 38 -15.77 17.49 -14.26
N VAL A 39 -14.67 16.93 -14.77
CA VAL A 39 -14.25 15.56 -14.48
C VAL A 39 -12.96 15.65 -13.66
N LEU A 40 -12.92 14.96 -12.52
CA LEU A 40 -11.73 14.78 -11.70
C LEU A 40 -11.23 13.34 -11.86
N SER A 41 -10.02 13.17 -12.39
CA SER A 41 -9.37 11.87 -12.57
C SER A 41 -8.49 11.56 -11.37
N VAL A 42 -8.93 10.61 -10.55
CA VAL A 42 -8.24 10.18 -9.31
C VAL A 42 -7.62 8.80 -9.53
N HIS A 43 -6.32 8.70 -9.37
CA HIS A 43 -5.56 7.46 -9.51
C HIS A 43 -5.04 7.02 -8.15
N GLY A 44 -5.42 5.85 -7.69
CA GLY A 44 -5.15 5.42 -6.33
C GLY A 44 -4.68 3.98 -6.19
N ALA A 45 -3.71 3.75 -5.29
CA ALA A 45 -3.40 2.43 -4.76
C ALA A 45 -4.16 2.20 -3.44
N THR A 46 -5.45 2.40 -3.49
CA THR A 46 -6.40 2.23 -2.39
C THR A 46 -7.63 1.55 -2.96
N ASP A 47 -8.09 0.48 -2.31
CA ASP A 47 -9.24 -0.29 -2.78
C ASP A 47 -10.47 0.63 -2.94
N LEU A 48 -11.23 0.41 -4.01
CA LEU A 48 -12.45 1.15 -4.30
C LEU A 48 -13.41 1.16 -3.10
N SER A 49 -13.55 0.02 -2.44
CA SER A 49 -14.44 -0.13 -1.27
C SER A 49 -14.11 0.84 -0.12
N ALA A 50 -12.86 1.31 -0.05
CA ALA A 50 -12.42 2.32 0.91
C ALA A 50 -12.63 3.75 0.39
N MET A 51 -12.47 3.98 -0.92
CA MET A 51 -12.56 5.31 -1.51
C MET A 51 -13.99 5.71 -1.90
N GLU A 52 -14.84 4.78 -2.30
CA GLU A 52 -16.21 5.06 -2.75
C GLU A 52 -17.03 5.90 -1.75
N PRO A 53 -17.04 5.59 -0.42
CA PRO A 53 -17.77 6.41 0.54
C PRO A 53 -17.28 7.86 0.59
N LEU A 54 -15.97 8.08 0.46
CA LEU A 54 -15.37 9.43 0.44
C LEU A 54 -15.71 10.16 -0.86
N ILE A 55 -15.68 9.47 -2.00
CA ILE A 55 -16.02 10.03 -3.30
C ILE A 55 -17.48 10.49 -3.30
N ARG A 56 -18.40 9.64 -2.86
CA ARG A 56 -19.84 9.97 -2.81
C ARG A 56 -20.15 11.09 -1.83
N ASP A 57 -19.47 11.12 -0.68
CA ASP A 57 -19.63 12.20 0.29
C ASP A 57 -19.10 13.53 -0.27
N PHE A 58 -17.95 13.52 -0.94
CA PHE A 58 -17.44 14.71 -1.65
C PHE A 58 -18.43 15.22 -2.71
N GLN A 59 -19.08 14.33 -3.46
CA GLN A 59 -20.07 14.72 -4.47
C GLN A 59 -21.31 15.40 -3.86
N THR A 60 -21.59 15.25 -2.56
CA THR A 60 -22.63 16.04 -1.88
C THR A 60 -22.26 17.53 -1.79
N LEU A 61 -20.96 17.81 -1.67
CA LEU A 61 -20.41 19.18 -1.67
C LEU A 61 -20.15 19.70 -3.10
N ALA A 62 -19.83 18.79 -4.00
CA ALA A 62 -19.43 19.06 -5.38
C ALA A 62 -20.36 18.35 -6.39
N PRO A 63 -21.68 18.66 -6.43
CA PRO A 63 -22.64 17.89 -7.20
C PRO A 63 -22.43 17.92 -8.70
N ASN A 64 -21.63 18.86 -9.20
CA ASN A 64 -21.32 19.01 -10.62
C ASN A 64 -19.98 18.38 -11.04
N VAL A 65 -19.32 17.63 -10.14
CA VAL A 65 -18.06 16.95 -10.42
C VAL A 65 -18.30 15.46 -10.64
N THR A 66 -17.98 14.99 -11.85
CA THR A 66 -17.82 13.56 -12.12
C THR A 66 -16.43 13.14 -11.64
N ILE A 67 -16.35 12.03 -10.90
CA ILE A 67 -15.07 11.46 -10.46
C ILE A 67 -14.82 10.17 -11.21
N GLU A 68 -13.68 10.10 -11.86
CA GLU A 68 -13.14 8.89 -12.46
C GLU A 68 -12.07 8.32 -11.51
N TYR A 69 -12.36 7.19 -10.87
CA TYR A 69 -11.41 6.52 -9.99
C TYR A 69 -10.78 5.33 -10.71
N SER A 70 -9.46 5.30 -10.73
CA SER A 70 -8.68 4.17 -11.27
C SER A 70 -7.88 3.53 -10.15
N GLU A 71 -8.12 2.23 -9.91
CA GLU A 71 -7.46 1.46 -8.86
C GLU A 71 -6.22 0.74 -9.42
N TYR A 72 -5.11 0.80 -8.68
CA TYR A 72 -3.81 0.24 -9.07
C TYR A 72 -3.16 -0.54 -7.93
N VAL A 73 -2.31 -1.47 -8.28
CA VAL A 73 -1.23 -1.91 -7.38
C VAL A 73 -0.19 -0.77 -7.27
N THR A 74 0.44 -0.64 -6.11
CA THR A 74 1.34 0.50 -5.82
C THR A 74 2.46 0.70 -6.82
N ASN A 75 3.10 -0.39 -7.30
CA ASN A 75 4.18 -0.29 -8.28
C ASN A 75 3.66 0.16 -9.65
N ASP A 76 2.50 -0.36 -10.09
CA ASP A 76 1.89 0.03 -11.38
C ASP A 76 1.48 1.51 -11.38
N LEU A 77 0.96 2.00 -10.24
CA LEU A 77 0.65 3.42 -10.06
C LEU A 77 1.90 4.28 -10.18
N PHE A 78 2.99 3.87 -9.51
CA PHE A 78 4.27 4.57 -9.57
C PHE A 78 4.83 4.66 -11.00
N ASP A 79 4.85 3.52 -11.70
CA ASP A 79 5.39 3.44 -13.06
C ASP A 79 4.52 4.23 -14.05
N GLY A 80 3.19 4.15 -13.94
CA GLY A 80 2.25 4.92 -14.74
C GLY A 80 2.41 6.42 -14.51
N THR A 81 2.46 6.85 -13.25
CA THR A 81 2.62 8.26 -12.89
C THR A 81 3.98 8.81 -13.31
N SER A 82 5.05 8.01 -13.19
CA SER A 82 6.38 8.40 -13.63
C SER A 82 6.44 8.64 -15.16
N ARG A 83 5.78 7.79 -15.94
CA ARG A 83 5.67 7.97 -17.40
C ARG A 83 4.91 9.24 -17.75
N GLU A 84 3.72 9.44 -17.15
CA GLU A 84 2.95 10.67 -17.39
C GLU A 84 3.72 11.94 -17.07
N CYS A 85 4.45 11.92 -15.95
CA CYS A 85 5.28 13.03 -15.54
C CYS A 85 6.37 13.35 -16.57
N ASN A 86 7.09 12.32 -17.06
CA ASN A 86 8.14 12.47 -18.07
C ASN A 86 7.60 12.93 -19.43
N GLU A 87 6.45 12.41 -19.83
CA GLU A 87 5.80 12.73 -21.12
C GLU A 87 4.93 13.98 -21.04
N ARG A 88 4.76 14.58 -19.86
CA ARG A 88 3.89 15.74 -19.58
C ARG A 88 2.44 15.51 -20.03
N GLN A 89 1.96 14.27 -19.95
CA GLN A 89 0.56 13.95 -20.19
C GLN A 89 -0.26 14.40 -18.99
N GLY A 90 -1.44 14.93 -19.19
CA GLY A 90 -2.31 15.43 -18.13
C GLY A 90 -3.55 14.55 -17.98
N THR A 91 -3.40 13.25 -17.70
CA THR A 91 -4.53 12.33 -17.54
C THR A 91 -4.87 12.06 -16.08
N MET A 92 -3.94 12.35 -15.16
CA MET A 92 -4.14 12.22 -13.73
C MET A 92 -4.28 13.61 -13.08
N ASP A 93 -5.33 13.80 -12.28
CA ASP A 93 -5.53 15.05 -11.52
C ASP A 93 -5.12 14.91 -10.07
N LEU A 94 -5.26 13.74 -9.48
CA LEU A 94 -4.84 13.44 -8.12
C LEU A 94 -4.31 12.01 -8.04
N VAL A 95 -3.19 11.82 -7.34
CA VAL A 95 -2.56 10.51 -7.10
C VAL A 95 -2.53 10.21 -5.61
N LEU A 96 -3.02 9.01 -5.23
CA LEU A 96 -3.12 8.55 -3.85
C LEU A 96 -2.35 7.23 -3.68
N SER A 97 -1.46 7.13 -2.69
CA SER A 97 -0.74 5.87 -2.45
C SER A 97 -0.40 5.65 -0.97
N SER A 98 -0.30 4.37 -0.59
CA SER A 98 0.33 3.93 0.66
C SER A 98 1.86 3.81 0.54
N SER A 99 2.41 3.63 -0.66
CA SER A 99 3.86 3.62 -0.90
C SER A 99 4.39 5.05 -0.98
N VAL A 100 4.47 5.70 0.17
CA VAL A 100 4.85 7.12 0.28
C VAL A 100 6.30 7.39 -0.13
N ASP A 101 7.16 6.39 -0.09
CA ASP A 101 8.52 6.45 -0.64
C ASP A 101 8.53 6.65 -2.16
N GLN A 102 7.62 5.99 -2.87
CA GLN A 102 7.41 6.18 -4.30
C GLN A 102 6.87 7.59 -4.61
N LEU A 103 5.90 8.09 -3.79
CA LEU A 103 5.40 9.45 -3.95
C LEU A 103 6.50 10.50 -3.70
N VAL A 104 7.34 10.28 -2.68
CA VAL A 104 8.50 11.17 -2.41
C VAL A 104 9.45 11.17 -3.61
N LYS A 105 9.70 10.01 -4.23
CA LYS A 105 10.54 9.94 -5.44
C LYS A 105 9.93 10.74 -6.60
N LEU A 106 8.63 10.57 -6.88
CA LEU A 106 7.93 11.32 -7.94
C LEU A 106 8.00 12.83 -7.73
N VAL A 107 7.72 13.30 -6.52
CA VAL A 107 7.79 14.73 -6.20
C VAL A 107 9.23 15.23 -6.25
N ASN A 108 10.21 14.45 -5.80
CA ASN A 108 11.61 14.81 -5.94
C ASN A 108 12.05 14.96 -7.40
N ASP A 109 11.48 14.17 -8.29
CA ASP A 109 11.72 14.25 -9.73
C ASP A 109 10.94 15.40 -10.40
N GLY A 110 10.20 16.18 -9.60
CA GLY A 110 9.50 17.38 -10.07
C GLY A 110 8.12 17.11 -10.63
N CYS A 111 7.49 15.99 -10.29
CA CYS A 111 6.15 15.64 -10.76
C CYS A 111 5.02 16.33 -9.99
N GLY A 112 5.28 16.86 -8.80
CA GLY A 112 4.29 17.46 -7.92
C GLY A 112 4.01 18.94 -8.18
N THR A 113 2.85 19.40 -7.70
CA THR A 113 2.42 20.80 -7.66
C THR A 113 2.38 21.26 -6.21
N ASN A 114 2.94 22.43 -5.93
CA ASN A 114 2.83 23.04 -4.61
C ASN A 114 1.38 23.46 -4.33
N TYR A 115 0.94 23.16 -3.12
CA TYR A 115 -0.36 23.59 -2.63
C TYR A 115 -0.32 23.94 -1.15
N ARG A 116 -0.92 25.07 -0.79
CA ARG A 116 -1.08 25.51 0.60
C ARG A 116 -2.52 25.90 0.89
N SER A 117 -3.09 25.29 1.92
CA SER A 117 -4.38 25.67 2.49
C SER A 117 -4.30 25.68 4.02
N PRO A 118 -5.29 26.21 4.72
CA PRO A 118 -5.37 26.08 6.18
C PRO A 118 -5.34 24.61 6.65
N LEU A 119 -5.81 23.67 5.84
CA LEU A 119 -5.86 22.24 6.16
C LEU A 119 -4.50 21.58 5.96
N THR A 120 -3.82 21.86 4.85
CA THR A 120 -2.47 21.31 4.62
C THR A 120 -1.45 21.83 5.64
N LEU A 121 -1.61 23.05 6.13
CA LEU A 121 -0.73 23.65 7.14
C LEU A 121 -0.90 23.06 8.54
N ARG A 122 -2.06 22.47 8.86
CA ARG A 122 -2.33 21.79 10.14
C ARG A 122 -1.79 20.38 10.22
N LEU A 123 -1.37 19.80 9.11
CA LEU A 123 -0.86 18.44 9.07
C LEU A 123 0.39 18.31 9.96
N PRO A 124 0.53 17.21 10.71
CA PRO A 124 1.76 16.87 11.41
C PRO A 124 2.97 16.87 10.46
N SER A 125 4.12 17.34 10.93
CA SER A 125 5.32 17.49 10.09
C SER A 125 5.77 16.18 9.44
N TRP A 126 5.52 15.03 10.06
CA TRP A 126 5.88 13.73 9.53
C TRP A 126 4.98 13.24 8.38
N THR A 127 3.82 13.88 8.16
CA THR A 127 2.84 13.49 7.11
C THR A 127 2.88 14.39 5.88
N ARG A 128 3.79 15.36 5.80
CA ARG A 128 3.88 16.26 4.64
C ARG A 128 5.31 16.59 4.25
N TRP A 129 5.51 16.85 2.96
CA TRP A 129 6.82 17.27 2.46
C TRP A 129 6.71 18.25 1.29
N ARG A 130 7.49 19.35 1.35
CA ARG A 130 7.64 20.39 0.30
C ARG A 130 6.33 21.10 -0.11
N ASP A 131 5.27 21.01 0.68
CA ASP A 131 3.92 21.42 0.29
C ASP A 131 3.45 20.80 -1.04
N GLU A 132 3.91 19.60 -1.34
CA GLU A 132 3.61 18.83 -2.56
C GLU A 132 3.06 17.43 -2.25
N ILE A 133 3.36 16.88 -1.07
CA ILE A 133 2.82 15.58 -0.59
C ILE A 133 2.10 15.80 0.73
N PHE A 134 0.91 15.21 0.86
CA PHE A 134 0.02 15.41 1.99
C PHE A 134 -0.57 14.08 2.44
N GLY A 135 -0.16 13.64 3.63
CA GLY A 135 -0.71 12.46 4.28
C GLY A 135 -2.10 12.75 4.85
N PHE A 136 -3.03 11.82 4.66
CA PHE A 136 -4.43 12.00 5.07
C PHE A 136 -4.97 10.88 5.96
N THR A 137 -4.14 9.86 6.28
CA THR A 137 -4.53 8.72 7.14
C THR A 137 -3.49 8.48 8.24
N PHE A 138 -3.88 7.65 9.22
CA PHE A 138 -2.99 7.08 10.22
C PHE A 138 -3.17 5.57 10.22
N GLU A 139 -2.15 4.82 9.78
CA GLU A 139 -2.26 3.40 9.44
C GLU A 139 -1.16 2.59 10.14
N PRO A 140 -1.45 1.94 11.27
CA PRO A 140 -0.50 1.01 11.86
C PRO A 140 -0.37 -0.27 11.03
N ALA A 141 0.86 -0.78 10.92
CA ALA A 141 1.11 -2.14 10.45
C ALA A 141 0.79 -3.12 11.58
N VAL A 142 -0.12 -4.06 11.32
CA VAL A 142 -0.67 -4.97 12.32
C VAL A 142 -0.36 -6.43 12.00
N ILE A 143 -0.45 -7.28 13.01
CA ILE A 143 -0.57 -8.73 12.85
C ILE A 143 -2.07 -9.06 12.87
N VAL A 144 -2.52 -9.83 11.89
CA VAL A 144 -3.92 -10.29 11.79
C VAL A 144 -3.94 -11.80 11.91
N PHE A 145 -4.90 -12.36 12.62
CA PHE A 145 -5.04 -13.81 12.74
C PHE A 145 -6.48 -14.27 12.59
N ASN A 146 -6.66 -15.47 12.05
CA ASN A 146 -7.95 -16.13 11.99
C ASN A 146 -8.26 -16.71 13.38
N ARG A 147 -9.41 -16.34 13.99
CA ARG A 147 -9.78 -16.73 15.37
C ARG A 147 -10.13 -18.21 15.52
N ASP A 148 -10.49 -18.89 14.43
CA ASP A 148 -10.80 -20.32 14.44
C ASP A 148 -9.54 -21.20 14.38
N LEU A 149 -8.44 -20.67 13.79
CA LEU A 149 -7.20 -21.41 13.56
C LEU A 149 -6.12 -21.12 14.60
N VAL A 150 -6.14 -19.92 15.20
CA VAL A 150 -5.12 -19.46 16.15
C VAL A 150 -5.75 -19.34 17.54
N PRO A 151 -5.50 -20.31 18.45
CA PRO A 151 -6.00 -20.22 19.81
C PRO A 151 -5.33 -19.07 20.59
N PRO A 152 -5.93 -18.58 21.69
CA PRO A 152 -5.45 -17.41 22.42
C PRO A 152 -3.99 -17.45 22.87
N GLU A 153 -3.49 -18.66 23.23
CA GLU A 153 -2.10 -18.90 23.65
C GLU A 153 -1.08 -18.80 22.50
N ASP A 154 -1.54 -18.91 21.25
CA ASP A 154 -0.71 -18.84 20.05
C ASP A 154 -0.73 -17.44 19.40
N VAL A 155 -1.54 -16.49 19.90
CA VAL A 155 -1.63 -15.15 19.33
C VAL A 155 -0.33 -14.37 19.58
N PRO A 156 0.48 -14.08 18.54
CA PRO A 156 1.73 -13.36 18.72
C PRO A 156 1.47 -11.85 18.87
N ARG A 157 2.02 -11.25 19.93
CA ARG A 157 1.92 -9.81 20.20
C ARG A 157 3.21 -9.05 19.90
N THR A 158 4.27 -9.80 19.61
CA THR A 158 5.58 -9.26 19.22
C THR A 158 6.17 -10.09 18.09
N ARG A 159 7.15 -9.53 17.37
CA ARG A 159 7.88 -10.28 16.33
C ARG A 159 8.68 -11.45 16.91
N VAL A 160 9.15 -11.30 18.15
CA VAL A 160 9.84 -12.40 18.87
C VAL A 160 8.87 -13.54 19.18
N GLU A 161 7.65 -13.23 19.63
CA GLU A 161 6.61 -14.24 19.87
C GLU A 161 6.22 -14.96 18.57
N LEU A 162 6.05 -14.21 17.45
CA LEU A 162 5.80 -14.81 16.15
C LEU A 162 6.94 -15.75 15.72
N LEU A 163 8.19 -15.31 15.85
CA LEU A 163 9.36 -16.15 15.58
C LEU A 163 9.36 -17.44 16.42
N ASN A 164 9.11 -17.33 17.72
CA ASN A 164 9.07 -18.47 18.64
C ASN A 164 7.91 -19.41 18.32
N LEU A 165 6.74 -18.88 17.97
CA LEU A 165 5.58 -19.66 17.55
C LEU A 165 5.90 -20.52 16.32
N LEU A 166 6.48 -19.92 15.28
CA LEU A 166 6.82 -20.62 14.04
C LEU A 166 7.90 -21.70 14.25
N ARG A 167 8.81 -21.49 15.21
CA ARG A 167 9.84 -22.49 15.57
C ARG A 167 9.31 -23.62 16.42
N SER A 168 8.35 -23.34 17.32
CA SER A 168 7.81 -24.32 18.24
C SER A 168 6.69 -25.18 17.65
N LYS A 169 5.97 -24.65 16.66
CA LYS A 169 4.81 -25.30 16.03
C LYS A 169 4.88 -25.24 14.49
N PRO A 170 6.00 -25.68 13.88
CA PRO A 170 6.23 -25.52 12.44
C PRO A 170 5.14 -26.19 11.59
N GLU A 171 4.75 -27.44 11.92
CA GLU A 171 3.76 -28.20 11.15
C GLU A 171 2.36 -27.56 11.20
N LYS A 172 2.00 -26.92 12.34
CA LYS A 172 0.70 -26.28 12.50
C LYS A 172 0.53 -25.07 11.59
N TYR A 173 1.61 -24.32 11.36
CA TYR A 173 1.58 -23.04 10.65
C TYR A 173 2.24 -23.07 9.27
N SER A 174 2.74 -24.23 8.79
CA SER A 174 3.27 -24.38 7.42
C SER A 174 2.20 -24.04 6.38
N GLY A 175 2.54 -23.17 5.41
CA GLY A 175 1.63 -22.66 4.39
C GLY A 175 0.46 -21.82 4.94
N LYS A 176 0.52 -21.39 6.21
CA LYS A 176 -0.55 -20.66 6.90
C LYS A 176 -0.17 -19.24 7.31
N ILE A 177 1.04 -18.80 7.01
CA ILE A 177 1.49 -17.45 7.28
C ILE A 177 1.46 -16.63 5.98
N GLY A 178 0.85 -15.46 6.02
CA GLY A 178 0.77 -14.56 4.87
C GLY A 178 1.49 -13.23 5.10
N SER A 179 2.12 -12.70 4.05
CA SER A 179 2.65 -11.34 4.01
C SER A 179 2.66 -10.81 2.58
N TYR A 180 3.14 -9.57 2.39
CA TYR A 180 3.25 -9.01 1.06
C TYR A 180 4.38 -9.65 0.25
N ASP A 181 4.15 -9.80 -1.05
CA ASP A 181 5.22 -9.96 -2.04
C ASP A 181 5.92 -8.61 -2.19
N ILE A 182 7.09 -8.46 -1.59
CA ILE A 182 7.82 -7.18 -1.59
C ILE A 182 8.41 -6.79 -2.95
N ALA A 183 8.40 -7.70 -3.93
CA ALA A 183 8.78 -7.37 -5.30
C ALA A 183 7.62 -6.68 -6.04
N GLN A 184 6.38 -7.16 -5.84
CA GLN A 184 5.18 -6.65 -6.51
C GLN A 184 4.52 -5.51 -5.72
N SER A 185 4.60 -5.54 -4.38
CA SER A 185 3.96 -4.59 -3.48
C SER A 185 4.93 -3.52 -3.00
N GLY A 186 4.75 -2.28 -3.43
CA GLY A 186 5.56 -1.15 -2.94
C GLY A 186 5.37 -0.92 -1.43
N ILE A 187 4.13 -1.06 -0.91
CA ILE A 187 3.90 -0.95 0.53
C ILE A 187 4.54 -2.12 1.29
N GLY A 188 4.49 -3.32 0.75
CA GLY A 188 5.19 -4.48 1.33
C GLY A 188 6.70 -4.24 1.39
N TYR A 189 7.28 -3.73 0.32
CA TYR A 189 8.69 -3.34 0.30
C TYR A 189 9.01 -2.24 1.32
N LEU A 190 8.18 -1.22 1.43
CA LEU A 190 8.35 -0.12 2.40
C LEU A 190 8.38 -0.66 3.84
N PHE A 191 7.41 -1.50 4.22
CA PHE A 191 7.39 -2.12 5.55
C PHE A 191 8.60 -3.02 5.80
N ALA A 192 8.98 -3.87 4.84
CA ALA A 192 10.17 -4.71 4.95
C ALA A 192 11.45 -3.87 5.12
N SER A 193 11.56 -2.73 4.43
CA SER A 193 12.70 -1.82 4.53
C SER A 193 12.80 -1.15 5.91
N TYR A 194 11.66 -0.89 6.55
CA TYR A 194 11.58 -0.37 7.92
C TYR A 194 11.90 -1.44 8.97
N ASP A 195 11.39 -2.66 8.80
CA ASP A 195 11.75 -3.79 9.65
C ASP A 195 13.25 -4.08 9.58
N ALA A 196 13.86 -4.01 8.39
CA ALA A 196 15.31 -4.21 8.20
C ALA A 196 16.18 -3.21 8.99
N ARG A 197 15.64 -2.01 9.27
CA ARG A 197 16.31 -0.99 10.09
C ARG A 197 15.92 -1.06 11.57
N GLY A 198 14.70 -1.52 11.85
CA GLY A 198 14.07 -1.45 13.17
C GLY A 198 14.40 -2.62 14.09
N THR A 199 14.86 -3.76 13.57
CA THR A 199 15.06 -4.96 14.38
C THR A 199 16.23 -5.84 13.95
N ALA A 200 16.99 -6.32 14.94
CA ALA A 200 18.08 -7.26 14.71
C ALA A 200 17.59 -8.71 14.46
N ILE A 201 16.29 -8.99 14.63
CA ILE A 201 15.75 -10.35 14.46
C ILE A 201 15.19 -10.61 13.06
N LEU A 202 15.15 -9.59 12.16
CA LEU A 202 14.54 -9.74 10.85
C LEU A 202 15.08 -10.96 10.10
N GLY A 203 16.39 -11.16 10.02
CA GLY A 203 16.97 -12.31 9.33
C GLY A 203 16.45 -13.65 9.88
N ARG A 204 16.32 -13.77 11.21
CA ARG A 204 15.75 -14.98 11.85
C ARG A 204 14.26 -15.14 11.60
N LEU A 205 13.53 -14.02 11.50
CA LEU A 205 12.11 -14.04 11.18
C LEU A 205 11.89 -14.45 9.71
N LEU A 206 12.71 -13.94 8.78
CA LEU A 206 12.67 -14.33 7.37
C LEU A 206 13.00 -15.82 7.18
N GLU A 207 14.01 -16.34 7.91
CA GLU A 207 14.31 -17.78 7.94
C GLU A 207 13.12 -18.59 8.45
N ALA A 208 12.45 -18.13 9.51
CA ALA A 208 11.27 -18.81 10.05
C ALA A 208 10.10 -18.77 9.06
N PHE A 209 9.92 -17.66 8.34
CA PHE A 209 8.93 -17.53 7.27
C PHE A 209 9.21 -18.52 6.13
N GLY A 210 10.46 -18.65 5.69
CA GLY A 210 10.84 -19.63 4.67
C GLY A 210 10.55 -21.08 5.09
N ARG A 211 10.88 -21.42 6.35
CA ARG A 211 10.56 -22.76 6.89
C ARG A 211 9.07 -23.03 7.09
N ALA A 212 8.28 -21.97 7.23
CA ALA A 212 6.83 -22.03 7.36
C ALA A 212 6.10 -21.89 6.02
N ASP A 213 6.79 -22.01 4.88
CA ASP A 213 6.21 -21.87 3.54
C ASP A 213 5.38 -20.60 3.41
N LEU A 214 6.01 -19.43 3.63
CA LEU A 214 5.35 -18.13 3.61
C LEU A 214 4.54 -17.93 2.32
N VAL A 215 3.26 -17.61 2.46
CA VAL A 215 2.38 -17.23 1.36
C VAL A 215 2.49 -15.75 1.14
N VAL A 216 2.84 -15.32 -0.08
CA VAL A 216 2.95 -13.90 -0.44
C VAL A 216 1.86 -13.47 -1.41
N LYS A 217 1.35 -12.24 -1.22
CA LYS A 217 0.34 -11.59 -2.07
C LYS A 217 0.72 -10.14 -2.32
N CYS A 218 0.21 -9.55 -3.40
CA CYS A 218 0.42 -8.14 -3.69
C CYS A 218 -0.27 -7.21 -2.68
N CYS A 219 -1.42 -7.64 -2.18
CA CYS A 219 -2.43 -6.71 -1.69
C CYS A 219 -2.98 -7.14 -0.33
N SER A 220 -3.36 -6.15 0.54
CA SER A 220 -4.00 -6.42 1.84
C SER A 220 -5.32 -7.15 1.70
N SER A 221 -6.12 -6.79 0.70
CA SER A 221 -7.42 -7.40 0.41
C SER A 221 -7.32 -8.91 0.18
N ASP A 222 -6.32 -9.35 -0.61
CA ASP A 222 -6.10 -10.77 -0.90
C ASP A 222 -5.68 -11.54 0.37
N LEU A 223 -4.75 -10.96 1.15
CA LEU A 223 -4.32 -11.56 2.42
C LEU A 223 -5.47 -11.67 3.41
N LEU A 224 -6.31 -10.64 3.51
CA LEU A 224 -7.47 -10.62 4.39
C LEU A 224 -8.57 -11.58 3.94
N ALA A 225 -8.76 -11.76 2.63
CA ALA A 225 -9.66 -12.77 2.08
C ALA A 225 -9.20 -14.19 2.44
N ASP A 226 -7.90 -14.46 2.33
CA ASP A 226 -7.32 -15.74 2.71
C ASP A 226 -7.39 -15.99 4.23
N LEU A 227 -7.17 -14.96 5.06
CA LEU A 227 -7.37 -15.02 6.51
C LEU A 227 -8.83 -15.27 6.88
N SER A 228 -9.76 -14.55 6.24
CA SER A 228 -11.20 -14.67 6.53
C SER A 228 -11.76 -16.05 6.19
N THR A 229 -11.21 -16.70 5.15
CA THR A 229 -11.64 -18.05 4.70
C THR A 229 -10.86 -19.18 5.38
N GLY A 230 -9.89 -18.88 6.26
CA GLY A 230 -9.05 -19.89 6.93
C GLY A 230 -7.99 -20.53 6.02
N ARG A 231 -7.76 -20.01 4.84
CA ARG A 231 -6.59 -20.41 4.04
C ARG A 231 -5.29 -20.01 4.71
N LEU A 232 -5.27 -18.83 5.34
CA LEU A 232 -4.18 -18.36 6.19
C LEU A 232 -4.62 -18.33 7.65
N ALA A 233 -3.67 -18.57 8.55
CA ALA A 233 -3.86 -18.45 10.00
C ALA A 233 -3.39 -17.09 10.52
N ILE A 234 -2.24 -16.60 10.05
CA ILE A 234 -1.63 -15.35 10.52
C ILE A 234 -1.17 -14.52 9.32
N GLY A 235 -1.48 -13.23 9.33
CA GLY A 235 -0.98 -12.22 8.39
C GLY A 235 -0.02 -11.26 9.09
N TYR A 236 1.14 -11.02 8.49
CA TYR A 236 2.19 -10.18 9.05
C TYR A 236 2.30 -8.83 8.33
N ASN A 237 2.38 -7.75 9.11
CA ASN A 237 2.52 -6.37 8.62
C ASN A 237 1.39 -5.89 7.68
N LEU A 238 0.15 -6.33 7.91
CA LEU A 238 -0.99 -5.83 7.15
C LEU A 238 -1.36 -4.41 7.57
N ILE A 239 -1.98 -3.66 6.68
CA ILE A 239 -2.52 -2.33 7.00
C ILE A 239 -3.74 -2.47 7.91
N GLY A 240 -3.69 -1.85 9.10
CA GLY A 240 -4.68 -2.03 10.16
C GLY A 240 -6.09 -1.61 9.78
N SER A 241 -6.25 -0.52 9.01
CA SER A 241 -7.57 -0.04 8.57
C SER A 241 -8.33 -1.08 7.72
N TYR A 242 -7.62 -1.78 6.83
CA TYR A 242 -8.23 -2.85 6.05
C TYR A 242 -8.66 -4.04 6.91
N ALA A 243 -7.86 -4.38 7.92
CA ALA A 243 -8.21 -5.46 8.85
C ALA A 243 -9.46 -5.13 9.66
N VAL A 244 -9.57 -3.89 10.18
CA VAL A 244 -10.79 -3.41 10.85
C VAL A 244 -11.98 -3.38 9.90
N GLY A 245 -11.78 -2.93 8.67
CA GLY A 245 -12.82 -2.98 7.64
C GLY A 245 -13.30 -4.40 7.35
N ALA A 246 -12.41 -5.38 7.30
CA ALA A 246 -12.78 -6.79 7.13
C ALA A 246 -13.58 -7.33 8.33
N GLN A 247 -13.18 -7.02 9.57
CA GLN A 247 -13.96 -7.38 10.77
C GLN A 247 -15.37 -6.81 10.74
N ARG A 248 -15.51 -5.53 10.40
CA ARG A 248 -16.83 -4.87 10.30
C ARG A 248 -17.72 -5.52 9.24
N ARG A 249 -17.15 -6.12 8.21
CA ARG A 249 -17.87 -6.92 7.21
C ARG A 249 -18.12 -8.37 7.62
N GLY A 250 -17.80 -8.72 8.87
CA GLY A 250 -18.09 -10.04 9.45
C GLY A 250 -16.95 -11.06 9.36
N ALA A 251 -15.72 -10.67 8.96
CA ALA A 251 -14.58 -11.58 8.99
C ALA A 251 -14.22 -11.97 10.44
N HIS A 252 -14.13 -13.28 10.72
CA HIS A 252 -13.79 -13.80 12.05
C HIS A 252 -12.28 -13.79 12.29
N ILE A 253 -11.71 -12.60 12.28
CA ILE A 253 -10.28 -12.34 12.46
C ILE A 253 -10.01 -11.54 13.74
N GLY A 254 -8.80 -11.70 14.31
CA GLY A 254 -8.28 -10.85 15.36
C GLY A 254 -7.19 -9.93 14.83
N ILE A 255 -7.02 -8.77 15.45
CA ILE A 255 -6.04 -7.74 15.06
C ILE A 255 -5.16 -7.44 16.26
N VAL A 256 -3.85 -7.50 16.06
CA VAL A 256 -2.84 -7.20 17.08
C VAL A 256 -1.97 -6.03 16.60
N ILE A 257 -1.86 -5.00 17.42
CA ILE A 257 -0.83 -3.97 17.27
C ILE A 257 0.44 -4.51 17.94
N PRO A 258 1.54 -4.72 17.19
CA PRO A 258 2.77 -5.29 17.74
C PRO A 258 3.30 -4.45 18.91
N ARG A 259 3.66 -5.14 20.04
CA ARG A 259 4.06 -4.48 21.29
C ARG A 259 5.57 -4.26 21.43
N ASP A 260 6.37 -4.77 20.50
CA ASP A 260 7.80 -4.45 20.38
C ASP A 260 8.03 -3.12 19.68
N TYR A 261 7.43 -2.89 18.52
CA TYR A 261 7.26 -1.61 17.83
C TYR A 261 6.19 -1.75 16.76
N THR A 262 5.56 -0.63 16.44
CA THR A 262 4.52 -0.56 15.40
C THR A 262 4.91 0.46 14.35
N ILE A 263 5.12 0.01 13.13
CA ILE A 263 5.31 0.89 11.99
C ILE A 263 3.98 1.59 11.72
N VAL A 264 4.02 2.92 11.53
CA VAL A 264 2.84 3.71 11.17
C VAL A 264 3.11 4.44 9.89
N LEU A 265 2.25 4.27 8.92
CA LEU A 265 2.26 5.07 7.70
C LEU A 265 1.10 6.06 7.67
N SER A 266 1.23 7.09 6.88
CA SER A 266 0.11 7.90 6.41
C SER A 266 -0.01 7.69 4.90
N ARG A 267 -1.16 7.20 4.41
CA ARG A 267 -1.41 7.29 2.97
C ARG A 267 -1.33 8.74 2.58
N ALA A 268 -0.75 9.01 1.44
CA ALA A 268 -0.57 10.37 1.00
C ALA A 268 -1.11 10.60 -0.41
N ALA A 269 -1.39 11.87 -0.65
CA ALA A 269 -1.82 12.39 -1.93
C ALA A 269 -0.80 13.40 -2.44
N PHE A 270 -0.66 13.48 -3.76
CA PHE A 270 -0.07 14.62 -4.43
C PHE A 270 -0.85 14.94 -5.71
N ILE A 271 -0.72 16.19 -6.18
CA ILE A 271 -1.37 16.66 -7.38
C ILE A 271 -0.29 16.75 -8.46
N PRO A 272 -0.42 16.00 -9.56
CA PRO A 272 0.54 16.05 -10.65
C PRO A 272 0.64 17.46 -11.25
N ARG A 273 1.85 17.87 -11.60
CA ARG A 273 2.10 19.17 -12.26
C ARG A 273 1.38 19.30 -13.60
N SER A 274 1.10 18.17 -14.24
CA SER A 274 0.41 18.09 -15.53
C SER A 274 -1.11 18.10 -15.41
N THR A 275 -1.69 18.18 -14.20
CA THR A 275 -3.15 18.19 -14.00
C THR A 275 -3.85 19.22 -14.86
N ARG A 276 -5.00 18.86 -15.42
CA ARG A 276 -5.88 19.75 -16.16
C ARG A 276 -6.92 20.44 -15.30
N ASN A 277 -7.16 19.90 -14.08
CA ASN A 277 -8.19 20.36 -13.17
C ASN A 277 -7.62 20.69 -11.76
N PRO A 278 -6.61 21.57 -11.64
CA PRO A 278 -5.92 21.80 -10.38
C PRO A 278 -6.87 22.30 -9.26
N ALA A 279 -7.83 23.19 -9.60
CA ALA A 279 -8.75 23.72 -8.60
C ALA A 279 -9.63 22.61 -7.97
N THR A 280 -10.16 21.70 -8.79
CA THR A 280 -10.98 20.58 -8.31
C THR A 280 -10.13 19.56 -7.55
N ALA A 281 -8.89 19.31 -7.99
CA ALA A 281 -7.95 18.44 -7.29
C ALA A 281 -7.59 19.00 -5.91
N PHE A 282 -7.33 20.32 -5.78
CA PHE A 282 -7.11 21.00 -4.51
C PHE A 282 -8.33 20.89 -3.60
N TRP A 283 -9.53 21.08 -4.14
CA TRP A 283 -10.75 20.96 -3.36
C TRP A 283 -10.96 19.53 -2.83
N PHE A 284 -10.74 18.50 -3.67
CA PHE A 284 -10.85 17.12 -3.21
C PHE A 284 -9.77 16.77 -2.16
N LEU A 285 -8.55 17.28 -2.32
CA LEU A 285 -7.50 17.15 -1.31
C LEU A 285 -7.91 17.81 0.02
N ASP A 286 -8.40 19.04 -0.01
CA ASP A 286 -8.88 19.73 1.18
C ASP A 286 -10.06 19.01 1.82
N TYR A 287 -10.96 18.44 1.02
CA TYR A 287 -12.03 17.58 1.54
C TYR A 287 -11.46 16.37 2.29
N LEU A 288 -10.49 15.64 1.73
CA LEU A 288 -9.85 14.50 2.41
C LEU A 288 -9.22 14.90 3.77
N LEU A 289 -8.73 16.13 3.88
CA LEU A 289 -8.09 16.67 5.08
C LEU A 289 -9.09 17.35 6.04
N SER A 290 -10.32 17.61 5.61
CA SER A 290 -11.35 18.27 6.41
C SER A 290 -11.91 17.35 7.49
N ASP A 291 -12.53 17.94 8.53
CA ASP A 291 -13.20 17.19 9.59
C ASP A 291 -14.27 16.25 9.03
N GLN A 292 -15.01 16.69 7.99
CA GLN A 292 -16.03 15.88 7.31
C GLN A 292 -15.38 14.68 6.62
N GLY A 293 -14.36 14.89 5.79
CA GLY A 293 -13.65 13.82 5.08
C GLY A 293 -12.97 12.85 6.05
N GLN A 294 -12.35 13.37 7.11
CA GLN A 294 -11.72 12.55 8.16
C GLN A 294 -12.74 11.72 8.94
N LYS A 295 -13.90 12.30 9.28
CA LYS A 295 -15.00 11.56 9.90
C LYS A 295 -15.51 10.46 8.98
N LYS A 296 -15.77 10.79 7.71
CA LYS A 296 -16.25 9.83 6.71
C LYS A 296 -15.24 8.70 6.48
N GLY A 297 -13.94 9.03 6.41
CA GLY A 297 -12.88 8.05 6.28
C GLY A 297 -12.85 7.06 7.45
N ARG A 298 -12.98 7.54 8.69
CA ARG A 298 -13.06 6.66 9.89
C ARG A 298 -14.29 5.77 9.89
N GLU A 299 -15.43 6.25 9.44
CA GLU A 299 -16.65 5.45 9.33
C GLU A 299 -16.54 4.37 8.26
N ALA A 300 -15.88 4.66 7.16
CA ALA A 300 -15.78 3.77 6.01
C ALA A 300 -14.70 2.71 6.16
N SER A 301 -13.43 3.12 6.37
CA SER A 301 -12.30 2.19 6.34
C SER A 301 -11.03 2.70 7.02
N PHE A 302 -10.76 4.01 7.02
CA PHE A 302 -9.54 4.59 7.59
C PHE A 302 -9.71 4.86 9.08
N PHE A 303 -9.85 3.78 9.81
CA PHE A 303 -10.37 3.77 11.18
C PHE A 303 -9.43 4.35 12.23
N PHE A 304 -8.10 4.25 12.04
CA PHE A 304 -7.17 4.66 13.06
C PHE A 304 -7.03 6.18 13.12
N SER A 305 -7.19 6.74 14.33
CA SER A 305 -6.92 8.14 14.61
C SER A 305 -5.66 8.24 15.48
N PHE A 306 -4.86 9.27 15.26
CA PHE A 306 -3.69 9.54 16.09
C PHE A 306 -4.06 9.80 17.55
N GLU A 307 -5.23 10.38 17.81
CA GLU A 307 -5.72 10.79 19.13
C GLU A 307 -6.80 9.87 19.70
N GLY A 308 -7.17 8.81 18.98
CA GLY A 308 -8.28 7.93 19.36
C GLY A 308 -7.85 6.73 20.20
N THR A 309 -8.81 6.23 20.98
CA THR A 309 -8.72 4.89 21.59
C THR A 309 -8.81 3.82 20.50
N LEU A 310 -8.11 2.71 20.70
CA LEU A 310 -8.29 1.55 19.83
C LEU A 310 -9.69 0.98 19.97
N PRO A 311 -10.27 0.40 18.90
CA PRO A 311 -11.45 -0.42 19.02
C PRO A 311 -11.24 -1.55 20.03
N GLU A 312 -12.29 -1.94 20.75
CA GLU A 312 -12.23 -3.03 21.72
C GLU A 312 -11.77 -4.36 21.09
N GLU A 313 -12.02 -4.53 19.79
CA GLU A 313 -11.65 -5.73 19.06
C GLU A 313 -10.17 -5.80 18.67
N VAL A 314 -9.41 -4.72 18.86
CA VAL A 314 -7.99 -4.62 18.52
C VAL A 314 -7.14 -4.84 19.77
N ASP A 315 -6.35 -5.90 19.80
CA ASP A 315 -5.36 -6.16 20.86
C ASP A 315 -4.18 -5.18 20.70
N GLY A 316 -4.03 -4.28 21.65
CA GLY A 316 -2.98 -3.25 21.61
C GLY A 316 -2.87 -2.47 22.91
N PRO A 317 -2.02 -1.44 22.97
CA PRO A 317 -1.94 -0.56 24.12
C PRO A 317 -3.20 0.30 24.23
N LEU A 318 -3.65 0.61 25.45
CA LEU A 318 -4.84 1.44 25.70
C LEU A 318 -4.76 2.81 24.99
N TRP A 319 -3.55 3.39 24.95
CA TRP A 319 -3.27 4.67 24.30
C TRP A 319 -2.12 4.49 23.32
N LEU A 320 -2.45 4.44 22.03
CA LEU A 320 -1.47 4.22 20.97
C LEU A 320 -0.42 5.35 20.92
N SER A 321 -0.86 6.60 21.02
CA SER A 321 -0.01 7.80 20.92
C SER A 321 1.03 7.91 22.05
N THR A 322 0.74 7.41 23.26
CA THR A 322 1.61 7.53 24.43
C THR A 322 2.41 6.26 24.74
N SER A 323 2.19 5.18 24.00
CA SER A 323 2.84 3.88 24.25
C SER A 323 4.35 3.86 24.01
N GLY A 324 4.90 4.84 23.27
CA GLY A 324 6.29 4.84 22.83
C GLY A 324 6.65 3.76 21.80
N LEU A 325 5.65 2.98 21.35
CA LEU A 325 5.83 1.87 20.42
C LEU A 325 5.81 2.32 18.96
N LEU A 326 5.22 3.48 18.68
CA LEU A 326 5.03 3.95 17.31
C LEU A 326 6.34 4.33 16.63
N ARG A 327 6.47 3.90 15.40
CA ARG A 327 7.56 4.24 14.48
C ARG A 327 6.95 4.83 13.20
N PRO A 328 6.60 6.13 13.20
CA PRO A 328 6.03 6.78 12.02
C PRO A 328 7.02 6.77 10.85
N ILE A 329 6.51 6.46 9.67
CA ILE A 329 7.21 6.66 8.41
C ILE A 329 7.09 8.13 8.06
N THR A 330 8.14 8.90 8.31
CA THR A 330 8.18 10.33 8.00
C THR A 330 8.20 10.53 6.48
N ILE A 331 7.25 11.29 5.96
CA ILE A 331 7.24 11.69 4.54
C ILE A 331 8.30 12.77 4.36
N GLY A 332 9.44 12.38 3.78
CA GLY A 332 10.61 13.23 3.69
C GLY A 332 11.73 12.64 2.84
N PRO A 333 12.84 13.38 2.70
CA PRO A 333 13.93 13.01 1.79
C PRO A 333 14.62 11.68 2.18
N GLU A 334 14.52 11.24 3.43
CA GLU A 334 15.04 9.95 3.88
C GLU A 334 14.40 8.77 3.15
N LEU A 335 13.18 8.93 2.62
CA LEU A 335 12.52 7.90 1.81
C LEU A 335 13.15 7.71 0.43
N LEU A 336 13.92 8.66 -0.07
CA LEU A 336 14.71 8.48 -1.30
C LEU A 336 15.76 7.37 -1.13
N ALA A 337 16.26 7.17 0.09
CA ALA A 337 17.19 6.08 0.37
C ALA A 337 16.51 4.70 0.33
N VAL A 338 15.19 4.62 0.49
CA VAL A 338 14.38 3.40 0.30
C VAL A 338 14.30 3.06 -1.19
N GLN A 339 14.22 4.07 -2.03
CA GLN A 339 14.16 3.94 -3.49
C GLN A 339 15.53 3.74 -4.17
N ASP A 340 16.62 3.70 -3.39
CA ASP A 340 17.95 3.39 -3.92
C ASP A 340 17.97 1.98 -4.54
N ARG A 341 18.36 1.91 -5.83
CA ARG A 341 18.29 0.68 -6.61
C ARG A 341 19.13 -0.46 -6.01
N ALA A 342 20.34 -0.16 -5.53
CA ALA A 342 21.24 -1.19 -5.00
C ALA A 342 20.71 -1.73 -3.66
N LYS A 343 20.21 -0.86 -2.78
CA LYS A 343 19.59 -1.27 -1.51
C LYS A 343 18.32 -2.09 -1.76
N ARG A 344 17.50 -1.66 -2.73
CA ARG A 344 16.28 -2.39 -3.11
C ARG A 344 16.62 -3.80 -3.60
N GLN A 345 17.56 -3.93 -4.54
CA GLN A 345 17.98 -5.23 -5.06
C GLN A 345 18.53 -6.13 -3.96
N ARG A 346 19.33 -5.59 -3.04
CA ARG A 346 19.88 -6.34 -1.92
C ARG A 346 18.77 -6.88 -1.02
N LEU A 347 17.80 -6.04 -0.61
CA LEU A 347 16.71 -6.46 0.26
C LEU A 347 15.80 -7.49 -0.43
N LEU A 348 15.48 -7.30 -1.71
CA LEU A 348 14.71 -8.26 -2.50
C LEU A 348 15.43 -9.61 -2.59
N SER A 349 16.73 -9.60 -2.86
CA SER A 349 17.52 -10.84 -2.94
C SER A 349 17.64 -11.56 -1.59
N GLU A 350 17.75 -10.81 -0.49
CA GLU A 350 17.78 -11.37 0.86
C GLU A 350 16.42 -11.98 1.22
N TRP A 351 15.34 -11.26 0.94
CA TRP A 351 13.97 -11.73 1.14
C TRP A 351 13.72 -13.04 0.38
N HIS A 352 13.95 -13.06 -0.94
CA HIS A 352 13.74 -14.25 -1.77
C HIS A 352 14.51 -15.47 -1.27
N ARG A 353 15.83 -15.31 -1.02
CA ARG A 353 16.65 -16.42 -0.53
C ARG A 353 16.20 -16.97 0.82
N SER A 354 15.63 -16.12 1.67
CA SER A 354 15.21 -16.53 3.02
C SER A 354 13.80 -17.08 3.06
N THR A 355 12.88 -16.58 2.21
CA THR A 355 11.46 -16.95 2.27
C THR A 355 11.05 -17.97 1.20
N GLN A 356 11.83 -18.10 0.13
CA GLN A 356 11.56 -19.01 -0.99
C GLN A 356 12.85 -19.74 -1.42
N PRO A 357 13.44 -20.58 -0.55
CA PRO A 357 14.76 -21.18 -0.80
C PRO A 357 14.80 -22.09 -2.04
N ASP A 358 13.67 -22.66 -2.45
CA ASP A 358 13.55 -23.57 -3.62
C ASP A 358 13.03 -22.86 -4.89
N GLY A 359 12.79 -21.55 -4.84
CA GLY A 359 12.32 -20.75 -5.96
C GLY A 359 13.45 -20.37 -6.92
N ASN A 360 13.29 -20.66 -8.21
CA ASN A 360 14.15 -20.09 -9.25
C ASN A 360 14.13 -18.56 -9.11
N VAL A 361 15.30 -17.98 -8.86
CA VAL A 361 15.49 -16.52 -8.91
C VAL A 361 15.21 -16.08 -10.35
N PRO A 362 14.26 -15.15 -10.61
CA PRO A 362 13.99 -14.67 -11.96
C PRO A 362 15.14 -13.84 -12.53
#